data_d92197dee1959c558f7b53ad1a9685b5
#
_entry.id   d92197dee1959c558f7b53ad1a9685b5
#
_cell.length_a   1.000
_cell.length_b   1.000
_cell.length_c   1.000
_cell.angle_alpha   90.00
_cell.angle_beta   90.00
_cell.angle_gamma   90.00
#
_symmetry.space_group_name_H-M   'P 1'
#
loop_
_entity.id
_entity.type
_entity.pdbx_description
1 polymer ?
#
loop_
_entity_poly.entity_id
_entity_poly.type
_entity_poly.pdbx_seq_one_letter_code
_entity_poly.pdbx_strand_id
1 'polypeptide(L)'
;MTEIFKQGLEQLEMLSSQESTGLVMSISDCQNEYEKIIFEEANIKYNANGIYFRRYSDNRPSIAQIFIYDYSNENFNETVATNIHKKVWNSGIVPLFYIFTQTDILIFNSTQGPFNPKTQQLQYSLFDKIRLSKEIDDELCKKQKEYSARLFDNGYFLEQGKYKNDFNIKNSSYESLLIALKEIRKNILHISEFKEAPNVAHKLLVMSILLKYLEERRDEYGNNVFGANFFQKFGNANTFVDVFKTKGACLQLFDYLSNKDQYNGGIFCWNDKNERRLLEEVDLTQFAIFLSGKLEKHSQISIWDKYDFNFIPIELISNIYEEFSGKMSLKNENMSKT
;
A
#
# COMPACT_ATOMS: atom_id res chain seq x y z
N MET A 1 -4.67 24.33 -14.98
CA MET A 1 -3.55 24.71 -14.08
C MET A 1 -3.80 26.12 -13.59
N THR A 2 -3.87 26.35 -12.28
CA THR A 2 -4.06 27.66 -11.67
C THR A 2 -2.74 28.46 -11.71
N GLU A 3 -2.80 29.77 -11.61
CA GLU A 3 -1.60 30.62 -11.59
C GLU A 3 -0.72 30.32 -10.35
N ILE A 4 -1.37 30.10 -9.19
CA ILE A 4 -0.68 29.75 -7.93
C ILE A 4 0.06 28.43 -8.05
N PHE A 5 -0.60 27.40 -8.61
CA PHE A 5 0.00 26.10 -8.81
C PHE A 5 1.19 26.16 -9.77
N LYS A 6 1.02 26.89 -10.89
CA LYS A 6 2.09 27.15 -11.84
C LYS A 6 3.29 27.83 -11.19
N GLN A 7 3.05 28.90 -10.41
CA GLN A 7 4.10 29.59 -9.66
C GLN A 7 4.86 28.62 -8.73
N GLY A 8 4.15 27.73 -8.03
CA GLY A 8 4.80 26.76 -7.15
C GLY A 8 5.69 25.77 -7.90
N LEU A 9 5.24 25.26 -9.05
CA LEU A 9 6.05 24.38 -9.91
C LEU A 9 7.30 25.11 -10.46
N GLU A 10 7.17 26.38 -10.84
CA GLU A 10 8.29 27.22 -11.27
C GLU A 10 9.28 27.47 -10.13
N GLN A 11 8.80 27.74 -8.91
CA GLN A 11 9.64 27.92 -7.71
C GLN A 11 10.49 26.69 -7.38
N LEU A 12 9.99 25.48 -7.71
CA LEU A 12 10.71 24.22 -7.51
C LEU A 12 11.50 23.77 -8.75
N GLU A 13 11.60 24.61 -9.78
CA GLU A 13 12.26 24.28 -11.05
C GLU A 13 11.65 23.03 -11.74
N MET A 14 10.42 22.65 -11.40
CA MET A 14 9.73 21.51 -12.00
C MET A 14 9.11 21.83 -13.35
N LEU A 15 8.79 23.10 -13.58
CA LEU A 15 8.28 23.61 -14.85
C LEU A 15 9.37 24.47 -15.51
N SER A 16 9.95 23.98 -16.61
CA SER A 16 10.96 24.71 -17.38
C SER A 16 10.42 25.07 -18.76
N SER A 17 10.78 26.27 -19.24
CA SER A 17 10.47 26.73 -20.60
C SER A 17 11.45 26.21 -21.66
N GLN A 18 12.58 25.64 -21.27
CA GLN A 18 13.70 25.35 -22.18
C GLN A 18 14.07 23.86 -22.30
N GLU A 19 13.73 23.02 -21.30
CA GLU A 19 14.09 21.61 -21.30
C GLU A 19 12.92 20.74 -20.83
N SER A 20 12.84 19.51 -21.36
CA SER A 20 11.91 18.50 -20.87
C SER A 20 12.28 18.12 -19.43
N THR A 21 11.55 18.64 -18.47
CA THR A 21 11.69 18.22 -17.07
C THR A 21 11.07 16.83 -16.86
N GLY A 22 11.31 16.23 -15.71
CA GLY A 22 10.64 14.98 -15.30
C GLY A 22 9.16 15.15 -15.01
N LEU A 23 8.59 16.35 -15.10
CA LEU A 23 7.19 16.63 -14.82
C LEU A 23 6.27 16.06 -15.89
N VAL A 24 5.28 15.27 -15.45
CA VAL A 24 4.20 14.71 -16.26
C VAL A 24 2.88 15.16 -15.67
N MET A 25 2.11 15.95 -16.42
CA MET A 25 0.77 16.43 -16.05
C MET A 25 -0.32 15.89 -16.99
N SER A 26 0.10 15.28 -18.09
CA SER A 26 -0.78 14.68 -19.10
C SER A 26 -0.07 13.51 -19.79
N ILE A 27 -0.82 12.66 -20.45
CA ILE A 27 -0.27 11.52 -21.22
C ILE A 27 0.72 11.99 -22.30
N SER A 28 0.50 13.18 -22.86
CA SER A 28 1.40 13.76 -23.87
C SER A 28 2.79 14.14 -23.35
N ASP A 29 2.96 14.29 -22.03
CA ASP A 29 4.23 14.62 -21.40
C ASP A 29 5.08 13.36 -21.13
N CYS A 30 4.48 12.17 -21.23
CA CYS A 30 5.14 10.89 -21.02
C CYS A 30 6.14 10.60 -22.16
N GLN A 31 7.36 10.19 -21.81
CA GLN A 31 8.39 9.85 -22.79
C GLN A 31 8.39 8.37 -23.21
N ASN A 32 7.77 7.52 -22.42
CA ASN A 32 7.74 6.08 -22.66
C ASN A 32 6.46 5.43 -22.06
N GLU A 33 6.22 4.17 -22.40
CA GLU A 33 5.03 3.44 -21.95
C GLU A 33 4.99 3.22 -20.43
N TYR A 34 6.15 3.06 -19.78
CA TYR A 34 6.21 2.93 -18.32
C TYR A 34 5.70 4.20 -17.62
N GLU A 35 6.16 5.39 -18.04
CA GLU A 35 5.68 6.66 -17.48
C GLU A 35 4.17 6.81 -17.67
N LYS A 36 3.65 6.39 -18.83
CA LYS A 36 2.23 6.46 -19.14
C LYS A 36 1.40 5.57 -18.20
N ILE A 37 1.81 4.31 -18.02
CA ILE A 37 1.14 3.37 -17.09
C ILE A 37 1.11 3.94 -15.67
N ILE A 38 2.25 4.41 -15.17
CA ILE A 38 2.34 4.96 -13.82
C ILE A 38 1.54 6.26 -13.68
N PHE A 39 1.54 7.12 -14.70
CA PHE A 39 0.74 8.36 -14.68
C PHE A 39 -0.76 8.07 -14.68
N GLU A 40 -1.24 7.15 -15.54
CA GLU A 40 -2.65 6.75 -15.57
C GLU A 40 -3.08 6.14 -14.23
N GLU A 41 -2.26 5.27 -13.63
CA GLU A 41 -2.52 4.74 -12.31
C GLU A 41 -2.57 5.82 -11.24
N ALA A 42 -1.61 6.74 -11.23
CA ALA A 42 -1.56 7.85 -10.28
C ALA A 42 -2.78 8.76 -10.38
N ASN A 43 -3.20 9.09 -11.58
CA ASN A 43 -4.35 9.95 -11.83
C ASN A 43 -5.67 9.26 -11.46
N ILE A 44 -5.90 8.05 -11.98
CA ILE A 44 -7.19 7.34 -11.82
C ILE A 44 -7.35 6.82 -10.39
N LYS A 45 -6.31 6.22 -9.81
CA LYS A 45 -6.40 5.49 -8.55
C LYS A 45 -6.07 6.34 -7.35
N TYR A 46 -5.06 7.21 -7.48
CA TYR A 46 -4.60 8.04 -6.36
C TYR A 46 -5.07 9.49 -6.47
N ASN A 47 -5.76 9.87 -7.55
CA ASN A 47 -6.22 11.24 -7.84
C ASN A 47 -5.06 12.25 -7.85
N ALA A 48 -3.86 11.84 -8.24
CA ALA A 48 -2.75 12.76 -8.42
C ALA A 48 -2.95 13.59 -9.69
N ASN A 49 -2.68 14.90 -9.61
CA ASN A 49 -2.75 15.79 -10.76
C ASN A 49 -1.52 15.66 -11.67
N GLY A 50 -0.41 15.17 -11.12
CA GLY A 50 0.82 14.96 -11.87
C GLY A 50 1.83 14.09 -11.15
N ILE A 51 2.90 13.76 -11.86
CA ILE A 51 4.05 13.02 -11.32
C ILE A 51 5.33 13.70 -11.75
N TYR A 52 6.33 13.68 -10.89
CA TYR A 52 7.70 14.01 -11.23
C TYR A 52 8.53 12.74 -11.33
N PHE A 53 9.12 12.51 -12.52
CA PHE A 53 10.01 11.39 -12.81
C PHE A 53 11.47 11.84 -12.85
N ARG A 54 12.37 11.05 -12.28
CA ARG A 54 13.78 11.10 -12.61
C ARG A 54 13.99 10.37 -13.93
N ARG A 55 14.44 11.09 -14.94
CA ARG A 55 14.75 10.56 -16.27
C ARG A 55 16.25 10.40 -16.43
N TYR A 56 16.66 9.46 -17.23
CA TYR A 56 18.07 9.18 -17.48
C TYR A 56 18.38 9.37 -18.96
N SER A 57 19.58 9.88 -19.27
CA SER A 57 20.06 10.03 -20.64
C SER A 57 20.48 8.71 -21.29
N ASP A 58 20.66 7.67 -20.50
CA ASP A 58 20.87 6.30 -20.95
C ASP A 58 19.53 5.54 -20.97
N ASN A 59 19.50 4.31 -21.48
CA ASN A 59 18.27 3.52 -21.64
C ASN A 59 17.72 2.95 -20.33
N ARG A 60 18.10 3.47 -19.16
CA ARG A 60 17.49 3.08 -17.90
C ARG A 60 16.04 3.56 -17.82
N PRO A 61 15.13 2.78 -17.20
CA PRO A 61 13.78 3.22 -17.00
C PRO A 61 13.72 4.44 -16.06
N SER A 62 12.78 5.33 -16.33
CA SER A 62 12.46 6.46 -15.45
C SER A 62 12.04 5.98 -14.06
N ILE A 63 12.30 6.78 -13.04
CA ILE A 63 11.91 6.49 -11.66
C ILE A 63 10.90 7.55 -11.20
N ALA A 64 9.69 7.11 -10.81
CA ALA A 64 8.70 8.00 -10.20
C ALA A 64 9.21 8.47 -8.82
N GLN A 65 9.22 9.78 -8.60
CA GLN A 65 9.80 10.38 -7.41
C GLN A 65 8.76 11.08 -6.54
N ILE A 66 7.83 11.81 -7.15
CA ILE A 66 6.92 12.69 -6.43
C ILE A 66 5.52 12.62 -7.07
N PHE A 67 4.48 12.34 -6.29
CA PHE A 67 3.11 12.61 -6.70
C PHE A 67 2.76 14.06 -6.38
N ILE A 68 2.03 14.71 -7.29
CA ILE A 68 1.70 16.13 -7.23
C ILE A 68 0.18 16.29 -7.15
N TYR A 69 -0.26 17.07 -6.16
CA TYR A 69 -1.67 17.38 -5.92
C TYR A 69 -1.90 18.89 -5.94
N ASP A 70 -2.90 19.35 -6.72
CA ASP A 70 -3.31 20.76 -6.81
C ASP A 70 -4.57 21.01 -6.00
N TYR A 71 -4.40 21.61 -4.83
CA TYR A 71 -5.46 22.11 -3.94
C TYR A 71 -5.44 23.64 -3.86
N SER A 72 -4.83 24.34 -4.85
CA SER A 72 -4.71 25.81 -4.83
C SER A 72 -6.05 26.52 -4.93
N ASN A 73 -7.08 25.88 -5.47
CA ASN A 73 -8.46 26.42 -5.59
C ASN A 73 -9.49 25.65 -4.75
N GLU A 74 -9.07 24.67 -3.95
CA GLU A 74 -9.98 23.81 -3.21
C GLU A 74 -9.81 23.99 -1.70
N ASN A 75 -10.83 23.58 -0.95
CA ASN A 75 -10.74 23.52 0.50
C ASN A 75 -9.81 22.36 0.92
N PHE A 76 -8.63 22.72 1.39
CA PHE A 76 -7.66 21.80 1.92
C PHE A 76 -7.74 21.73 3.45
N ASN A 77 -7.63 20.53 4.01
CA ASN A 77 -7.52 20.31 5.45
C ASN A 77 -6.64 19.09 5.76
N GLU A 78 -6.22 18.96 7.02
CA GLU A 78 -5.35 17.88 7.47
C GLU A 78 -5.93 16.48 7.27
N THR A 79 -7.26 16.32 7.32
CA THR A 79 -7.93 15.04 7.07
C THR A 79 -7.75 14.59 5.62
N VAL A 80 -7.90 15.52 4.68
CA VAL A 80 -7.66 15.25 3.25
C VAL A 80 -6.20 14.81 3.04
N ALA A 81 -5.24 15.57 3.61
CA ALA A 81 -3.82 15.24 3.51
C ALA A 81 -3.50 13.86 4.11
N THR A 82 -4.06 13.54 5.28
CA THR A 82 -3.84 12.26 5.96
C THR A 82 -4.39 11.09 5.14
N ASN A 83 -5.54 11.26 4.50
CA ASN A 83 -6.13 10.25 3.62
C ASN A 83 -5.28 10.04 2.35
N ILE A 84 -4.81 11.12 1.72
CA ILE A 84 -3.87 11.04 0.60
C ILE A 84 -2.61 10.32 1.05
N HIS A 85 -2.04 10.70 2.20
CA HIS A 85 -0.82 10.10 2.73
C HIS A 85 -0.97 8.59 2.94
N LYS A 86 -2.09 8.14 3.55
CA LYS A 86 -2.38 6.70 3.71
C LYS A 86 -2.40 5.97 2.37
N LYS A 87 -3.07 6.53 1.36
CA LYS A 87 -3.16 5.94 0.01
C LYS A 87 -1.79 5.86 -0.68
N VAL A 88 -1.04 6.96 -0.69
CA VAL A 88 0.28 7.02 -1.33
C VAL A 88 1.28 6.10 -0.62
N TRP A 89 1.28 6.06 0.72
CA TRP A 89 2.08 5.12 1.48
C TRP A 89 1.76 3.66 1.12
N ASN A 90 0.48 3.31 1.01
CA ASN A 90 0.06 1.95 0.61
C ASN A 90 0.50 1.58 -0.81
N SER A 91 0.61 2.55 -1.72
CA SER A 91 1.06 2.31 -3.09
C SER A 91 2.52 1.89 -3.17
N GLY A 92 3.37 2.50 -2.33
CA GLY A 92 4.82 2.32 -2.39
C GLY A 92 5.47 2.78 -3.70
N ILE A 93 4.75 3.54 -4.55
CA ILE A 93 5.22 3.94 -5.89
C ILE A 93 6.25 5.06 -5.81
N VAL A 94 5.99 6.08 -4.98
CA VAL A 94 6.85 7.26 -4.85
C VAL A 94 7.29 7.47 -3.40
N PRO A 95 8.50 7.98 -3.16
CA PRO A 95 8.96 8.31 -1.81
C PRO A 95 8.35 9.59 -1.25
N LEU A 96 7.86 10.49 -2.10
CA LEU A 96 7.29 11.78 -1.69
C LEU A 96 5.98 12.06 -2.41
N PHE A 97 5.19 12.95 -1.80
CA PHE A 97 4.14 13.66 -2.51
C PHE A 97 4.04 15.10 -2.03
N TYR A 98 3.65 15.97 -2.95
CA TYR A 98 3.49 17.41 -2.71
C TYR A 98 2.03 17.80 -2.86
N ILE A 99 1.55 18.64 -1.94
CA ILE A 99 0.22 19.25 -2.03
C ILE A 99 0.41 20.76 -2.13
N PHE A 100 0.01 21.31 -3.27
CA PHE A 100 0.01 22.75 -3.51
C PHE A 100 -1.30 23.33 -2.99
N THR A 101 -1.22 24.21 -1.99
CA THR A 101 -2.34 24.97 -1.45
C THR A 101 -2.33 26.42 -1.95
N GLN A 102 -3.21 27.26 -1.45
CA GLN A 102 -3.22 28.68 -1.80
C GLN A 102 -1.98 29.45 -1.31
N THR A 103 -1.34 28.97 -0.25
CA THR A 103 -0.28 29.71 0.45
C THR A 103 1.04 28.95 0.56
N ASP A 104 0.99 27.62 0.46
CA ASP A 104 2.13 26.77 0.76
C ASP A 104 2.20 25.56 -0.18
N ILE A 105 3.41 25.04 -0.38
CA ILE A 105 3.65 23.69 -0.89
C ILE A 105 3.95 22.82 0.33
N LEU A 106 3.07 21.85 0.59
CA LEU A 106 3.20 20.91 1.68
C LEU A 106 3.90 19.63 1.17
N ILE A 107 4.94 19.22 1.86
CA ILE A 107 5.81 18.10 1.48
C ILE A 107 5.60 16.97 2.47
N PHE A 108 5.35 15.77 1.95
CA PHE A 108 5.11 14.57 2.75
C PHE A 108 6.06 13.44 2.36
N ASN A 109 6.53 12.73 3.37
CA ASN A 109 7.31 11.50 3.22
C ASN A 109 6.37 10.29 3.15
N SER A 110 6.20 9.71 1.97
CA SER A 110 5.33 8.54 1.76
C SER A 110 6.02 7.20 2.04
N THR A 111 7.30 7.19 2.41
CA THR A 111 7.94 5.95 2.88
C THR A 111 7.52 5.59 4.30
N GLN A 112 6.91 6.53 5.04
CA GLN A 112 6.41 6.33 6.39
C GLN A 112 4.89 6.45 6.40
N GLY A 113 4.22 5.52 7.08
CA GLY A 113 2.76 5.59 7.22
C GLY A 113 2.32 6.75 8.14
N PRO A 114 1.17 7.38 7.85
CA PRO A 114 0.65 8.49 8.66
C PRO A 114 -0.01 7.97 9.96
N PHE A 115 0.77 7.31 10.80
CA PHE A 115 0.28 6.73 12.04
C PHE A 115 1.09 7.22 13.24
N ASN A 116 0.39 7.54 14.31
CA ASN A 116 1.04 7.81 15.59
C ASN A 116 1.78 6.54 16.07
N PRO A 117 3.08 6.59 16.35
CA PRO A 117 3.85 5.40 16.70
C PRO A 117 3.39 4.72 18.01
N LYS A 118 2.73 5.46 18.92
CA LYS A 118 2.26 4.94 20.21
C LYS A 118 0.81 4.42 20.13
N THR A 119 -0.09 5.20 19.52
CA THR A 119 -1.52 4.87 19.45
C THR A 119 -1.89 4.12 18.19
N GLN A 120 -1.02 4.12 17.18
CA GLN A 120 -1.24 3.57 15.85
C GLN A 120 -2.46 4.19 15.11
N GLN A 121 -3.03 5.26 15.60
CA GLN A 121 -4.11 6.00 14.95
C GLN A 121 -3.57 6.87 13.82
N LEU A 122 -4.41 7.12 12.82
CA LEU A 122 -4.08 8.06 11.74
C LEU A 122 -3.74 9.42 12.31
N GLN A 123 -2.63 9.99 11.87
CA GLN A 123 -2.12 11.28 12.33
C GLN A 123 -1.59 12.06 11.14
N TYR A 124 -1.96 13.34 11.07
CA TYR A 124 -1.33 14.28 10.14
C TYR A 124 0.18 14.34 10.38
N SER A 125 0.97 14.09 9.35
CA SER A 125 2.43 14.01 9.44
C SER A 125 3.06 14.75 8.28
N LEU A 126 3.22 16.06 8.45
CA LEU A 126 3.91 16.91 7.50
C LEU A 126 5.43 16.72 7.64
N PHE A 127 6.12 16.52 6.51
CA PHE A 127 7.58 16.43 6.49
C PHE A 127 8.22 17.83 6.48
N ASP A 128 7.79 18.67 5.54
CA ASP A 128 8.23 20.07 5.46
C ASP A 128 7.20 20.91 4.70
N LYS A 129 7.38 22.24 4.68
CA LYS A 129 6.55 23.15 3.89
C LYS A 129 7.36 24.30 3.31
N ILE A 130 6.95 24.78 2.15
CA ILE A 130 7.53 25.91 1.46
C ILE A 130 6.42 26.93 1.20
N ARG A 131 6.62 28.16 1.64
CA ARG A 131 5.67 29.25 1.40
C ARG A 131 5.65 29.63 -0.09
N LEU A 132 4.45 29.75 -0.64
CA LEU A 132 4.26 30.35 -1.95
C LEU A 132 4.26 31.88 -1.80
N SER A 133 5.30 32.53 -2.31
CA SER A 133 5.46 33.99 -2.25
C SER A 133 6.17 34.49 -3.47
N LYS A 134 5.78 35.70 -3.92
CA LYS A 134 6.52 36.45 -4.94
C LYS A 134 7.74 37.15 -4.37
N GLU A 135 7.73 37.41 -3.06
CA GLU A 135 8.89 37.99 -2.37
C GLU A 135 9.75 36.82 -1.85
N ILE A 136 10.96 36.76 -2.31
CA ILE A 136 11.92 35.68 -2.00
C ILE A 136 12.91 36.25 -0.99
N ASP A 137 12.82 35.75 0.25
CA ASP A 137 13.83 35.95 1.28
C ASP A 137 14.88 34.81 1.26
N ASP A 138 15.94 34.94 2.04
CA ASP A 138 17.03 33.95 2.09
C ASP A 138 16.58 32.58 2.56
N GLU A 139 15.61 32.52 3.48
CA GLU A 139 15.06 31.26 3.98
C GLU A 139 14.25 30.54 2.89
N LEU A 140 13.38 31.27 2.20
CA LEU A 140 12.59 30.74 1.10
C LEU A 140 13.49 30.27 -0.05
N CYS A 141 14.50 31.08 -0.41
CA CYS A 141 15.48 30.71 -1.44
C CYS A 141 16.22 29.41 -1.09
N LYS A 142 16.61 29.26 0.18
CA LYS A 142 17.27 28.03 0.65
C LYS A 142 16.35 26.82 0.53
N LYS A 143 15.10 26.93 1.00
CA LYS A 143 14.10 25.84 0.92
C LYS A 143 13.77 25.46 -0.52
N GLN A 144 13.59 26.44 -1.40
CA GLN A 144 13.36 26.20 -2.83
C GLN A 144 14.51 25.37 -3.44
N LYS A 145 15.76 25.72 -3.13
CA LYS A 145 16.94 24.97 -3.59
C LYS A 145 17.01 23.56 -3.01
N GLU A 146 16.61 23.36 -1.74
CA GLU A 146 16.58 22.04 -1.09
C GLU A 146 15.58 21.08 -1.74
N TYR A 147 14.51 21.58 -2.35
CA TYR A 147 13.44 20.78 -2.97
C TYR A 147 13.34 20.99 -4.49
N SER A 148 14.37 21.58 -5.12
CA SER A 148 14.36 21.81 -6.56
C SER A 148 14.44 20.52 -7.37
N ALA A 149 13.80 20.51 -8.53
CA ALA A 149 13.80 19.42 -9.50
C ALA A 149 15.21 18.87 -9.76
N ARG A 150 16.21 19.75 -9.86
CA ARG A 150 17.60 19.39 -10.11
C ARG A 150 18.18 18.41 -9.08
N LEU A 151 17.76 18.48 -7.81
CA LEU A 151 18.25 17.55 -6.77
C LEU A 151 17.61 16.16 -6.90
N PHE A 152 16.43 16.08 -7.48
CA PHE A 152 15.78 14.81 -7.80
C PHE A 152 16.36 14.21 -9.08
N ASP A 153 16.60 14.99 -10.12
CA ASP A 153 17.16 14.54 -11.40
C ASP A 153 18.53 13.91 -11.24
N ASN A 154 19.40 14.51 -10.43
CA ASN A 154 20.72 13.94 -10.15
C ASN A 154 20.76 12.90 -9.03
N GLY A 155 19.61 12.63 -8.37
CA GLY A 155 19.49 11.67 -7.26
C GLY A 155 20.07 12.15 -5.94
N TYR A 156 20.57 13.36 -5.84
CA TYR A 156 21.22 13.86 -4.62
C TYR A 156 20.26 13.87 -3.43
N PHE A 157 19.00 14.26 -3.65
CA PHE A 157 17.99 14.38 -2.58
C PHE A 157 17.80 13.09 -1.80
N LEU A 158 17.60 11.97 -2.51
CA LEU A 158 17.30 10.67 -1.90
C LEU A 158 18.54 9.82 -1.59
N GLU A 159 19.61 9.98 -2.35
CA GLU A 159 20.76 9.08 -2.30
C GLU A 159 21.93 9.62 -1.50
N GLN A 160 22.15 10.94 -1.49
CA GLN A 160 23.36 11.57 -0.94
C GLN A 160 23.10 12.74 -0.01
N GLY A 161 21.96 13.42 -0.15
CA GLY A 161 21.65 14.66 0.53
C GLY A 161 21.36 14.52 2.03
N LYS A 162 20.98 15.64 2.62
CA LYS A 162 20.60 15.81 4.02
C LYS A 162 19.50 14.80 4.44
N TYR A 163 18.60 14.48 3.53
CA TYR A 163 17.40 13.66 3.78
C TYR A 163 17.56 12.18 3.44
N LYS A 164 18.76 11.73 3.05
CA LYS A 164 19.03 10.33 2.68
C LYS A 164 18.48 9.29 3.68
N ASN A 165 18.56 9.59 4.97
CA ASN A 165 18.14 8.65 6.01
C ASN A 165 16.64 8.74 6.34
N ASP A 166 15.96 9.80 5.92
CA ASP A 166 14.54 10.03 6.18
C ASP A 166 13.64 9.18 5.28
N PHE A 167 14.13 8.88 4.07
CA PHE A 167 13.41 8.10 3.06
C PHE A 167 13.90 6.65 3.04
N ASN A 168 13.61 5.92 4.11
CA ASN A 168 14.08 4.55 4.25
C ASN A 168 12.98 3.54 3.84
N ILE A 169 13.27 2.72 2.83
CA ILE A 169 12.40 1.65 2.32
C ILE A 169 11.99 0.65 3.43
N LYS A 170 12.81 0.50 4.50
CA LYS A 170 12.46 -0.35 5.65
C LYS A 170 11.18 0.07 6.38
N ASN A 171 10.73 1.31 6.19
CA ASN A 171 9.47 1.81 6.74
C ASN A 171 8.31 1.76 5.74
N SER A 172 8.54 1.21 4.55
CA SER A 172 7.51 1.08 3.52
C SER A 172 6.30 0.27 4.01
N SER A 173 5.16 0.46 3.36
CA SER A 173 3.93 -0.30 3.65
C SER A 173 4.16 -1.80 3.52
N TYR A 174 4.94 -2.23 2.52
CA TYR A 174 5.31 -3.63 2.30
C TYR A 174 6.07 -4.23 3.49
N GLU A 175 7.19 -3.63 3.89
CA GLU A 175 7.98 -4.13 5.02
C GLU A 175 7.18 -4.11 6.32
N SER A 176 6.42 -3.05 6.55
CA SER A 176 5.54 -2.93 7.70
C SER A 176 4.44 -4.01 7.72
N LEU A 177 3.82 -4.30 6.58
CA LEU A 177 2.83 -5.37 6.43
C LEU A 177 3.48 -6.74 6.65
N LEU A 178 4.65 -6.97 6.08
CA LEU A 178 5.37 -8.23 6.22
C LEU A 178 5.74 -8.51 7.68
N ILE A 179 6.20 -7.50 8.44
CA ILE A 179 6.49 -7.62 9.87
C ILE A 179 5.22 -7.98 10.65
N ALA A 180 4.11 -7.28 10.38
CA ALA A 180 2.83 -7.54 11.03
C ALA A 180 2.31 -8.95 10.73
N LEU A 181 2.45 -9.44 9.51
CA LEU A 181 2.07 -10.80 9.14
C LEU A 181 2.94 -11.87 9.81
N LYS A 182 4.24 -11.61 9.98
CA LYS A 182 5.14 -12.51 10.74
C LYS A 182 4.71 -12.60 12.21
N GLU A 183 4.27 -11.49 12.80
CA GLU A 183 3.76 -11.47 14.18
C GLU A 183 2.43 -12.22 14.31
N ILE A 184 1.46 -11.99 13.41
CA ILE A 184 0.22 -12.75 13.37
C ILE A 184 0.50 -14.25 13.22
N ARG A 185 1.38 -14.63 12.30
CA ARG A 185 1.78 -16.02 12.14
C ARG A 185 2.28 -16.63 13.44
N LYS A 186 3.14 -15.92 14.17
CA LYS A 186 3.63 -16.37 15.49
C LYS A 186 2.48 -16.59 16.45
N ASN A 187 1.52 -15.67 16.51
CA ASN A 187 0.38 -15.74 17.41
C ASN A 187 -0.58 -16.89 17.05
N ILE A 188 -0.85 -17.11 15.77
CA ILE A 188 -1.71 -18.21 15.28
C ILE A 188 -1.14 -19.58 15.66
N LEU A 189 0.18 -19.75 15.63
CA LEU A 189 0.83 -21.00 16.01
C LEU A 189 0.71 -21.32 17.53
N HIS A 190 0.21 -20.40 18.34
CA HIS A 190 -0.15 -20.68 19.73
C HIS A 190 -1.55 -21.30 19.90
N ILE A 191 -2.39 -21.28 18.86
CA ILE A 191 -3.66 -22.03 18.82
C ILE A 191 -3.32 -23.53 18.83
N SER A 192 -3.94 -24.28 19.76
CA SER A 192 -3.56 -25.68 20.04
C SER A 192 -3.56 -26.56 18.79
N GLU A 193 -4.59 -26.41 17.95
CA GLU A 193 -4.81 -27.21 16.76
C GLU A 193 -3.78 -26.93 15.66
N PHE A 194 -3.22 -25.72 15.63
CA PHE A 194 -2.22 -25.33 14.63
C PHE A 194 -0.78 -25.62 15.06
N LYS A 195 -0.54 -25.97 16.33
CA LYS A 195 0.80 -26.39 16.77
C LYS A 195 1.28 -27.64 16.02
N GLU A 196 0.39 -28.59 15.78
CA GLU A 196 0.67 -29.84 15.09
C GLU A 196 0.50 -29.73 13.56
N ALA A 197 -0.18 -28.67 13.10
CA ALA A 197 -0.43 -28.42 11.68
C ALA A 197 0.00 -26.99 11.24
N PRO A 198 1.27 -26.60 11.42
CA PRO A 198 1.73 -25.24 11.14
C PRO A 198 1.60 -24.84 9.65
N ASN A 199 1.62 -25.82 8.75
CA ASN A 199 1.43 -25.56 7.31
C ASN A 199 -0.01 -25.13 7.00
N VAL A 200 -1.00 -25.70 7.70
CA VAL A 200 -2.42 -25.32 7.55
C VAL A 200 -2.62 -23.87 8.00
N ALA A 201 -2.10 -23.51 9.17
CA ALA A 201 -2.16 -22.13 9.68
C ALA A 201 -1.50 -21.13 8.70
N HIS A 202 -0.37 -21.51 8.13
CA HIS A 202 0.36 -20.71 7.17
C HIS A 202 -0.44 -20.50 5.87
N LYS A 203 -0.94 -21.59 5.30
CA LYS A 203 -1.76 -21.57 4.09
C LYS A 203 -3.02 -20.73 4.30
N LEU A 204 -3.67 -20.88 5.47
CA LEU A 204 -4.84 -20.12 5.85
C LEU A 204 -4.56 -18.61 5.94
N LEU A 205 -3.42 -18.21 6.53
CA LEU A 205 -3.01 -16.81 6.62
C LEU A 205 -2.78 -16.20 5.23
N VAL A 206 -2.07 -16.92 4.35
CA VAL A 206 -1.82 -16.46 2.97
C VAL A 206 -3.12 -16.30 2.20
N MET A 207 -4.03 -17.28 2.29
CA MET A 207 -5.35 -17.18 1.66
C MET A 207 -6.18 -16.01 2.20
N SER A 208 -6.05 -15.71 3.50
CA SER A 208 -6.74 -14.56 4.11
C SER A 208 -6.26 -13.21 3.55
N ILE A 209 -4.97 -13.08 3.25
CA ILE A 209 -4.42 -11.88 2.60
C ILE A 209 -5.01 -11.72 1.20
N LEU A 210 -5.05 -12.80 0.43
CA LEU A 210 -5.64 -12.79 -0.91
C LEU A 210 -7.15 -12.49 -0.87
N LEU A 211 -7.87 -13.07 0.11
CA LEU A 211 -9.29 -12.76 0.29
C LEU A 211 -9.51 -11.28 0.61
N LYS A 212 -8.68 -10.72 1.48
CA LYS A 212 -8.75 -9.29 1.81
C LYS A 212 -8.46 -8.41 0.61
N TYR A 213 -7.46 -8.76 -0.17
CA TYR A 213 -7.14 -8.07 -1.41
C TYR A 213 -8.34 -8.10 -2.38
N LEU A 214 -8.94 -9.27 -2.60
CA LEU A 214 -10.10 -9.43 -3.47
C LEU A 214 -11.36 -8.73 -2.92
N GLU A 215 -11.56 -8.72 -1.61
CA GLU A 215 -12.70 -8.04 -0.95
C GLU A 215 -12.65 -6.53 -1.16
N GLU A 216 -11.49 -5.92 -1.08
CA GLU A 216 -11.30 -4.46 -1.22
C GLU A 216 -11.08 -4.02 -2.65
N ARG A 217 -10.62 -4.91 -3.53
CA ARG A 217 -10.33 -4.57 -4.91
C ARG A 217 -11.58 -4.13 -5.66
N ARG A 218 -11.44 -3.03 -6.39
CA ARG A 218 -12.50 -2.48 -7.24
C ARG A 218 -12.05 -2.45 -8.69
N ASP A 219 -12.98 -2.66 -9.60
CA ASP A 219 -12.78 -2.44 -11.02
C ASP A 219 -12.82 -0.94 -11.37
N GLU A 220 -12.64 -0.61 -12.63
CA GLU A 220 -12.69 0.77 -13.16
C GLU A 220 -14.06 1.46 -12.98
N TYR A 221 -15.13 0.69 -12.75
CA TYR A 221 -16.47 1.18 -12.47
C TYR A 221 -16.78 1.26 -10.98
N GLY A 222 -15.83 0.91 -10.12
CA GLY A 222 -16.00 0.91 -8.66
C GLY A 222 -16.70 -0.32 -8.09
N ASN A 223 -16.95 -1.37 -8.89
CA ASN A 223 -17.57 -2.61 -8.42
C ASN A 223 -16.54 -3.48 -7.69
N ASN A 224 -16.98 -4.10 -6.60
CA ASN A 224 -16.17 -5.06 -5.86
C ASN A 224 -16.14 -6.42 -6.59
N VAL A 225 -15.04 -7.16 -6.44
CA VAL A 225 -14.91 -8.55 -6.93
C VAL A 225 -15.99 -9.44 -6.35
N PHE A 226 -16.30 -9.27 -5.06
CA PHE A 226 -17.41 -9.93 -4.40
C PHE A 226 -18.63 -9.01 -4.40
N GLY A 227 -19.75 -9.49 -4.93
CA GLY A 227 -21.00 -8.74 -4.92
C GLY A 227 -21.52 -8.46 -3.50
N ALA A 228 -22.48 -7.56 -3.40
CA ALA A 228 -23.13 -7.25 -2.12
C ALA A 228 -23.62 -8.51 -1.43
N ASN A 229 -23.39 -8.61 -0.11
CA ASN A 229 -23.80 -9.75 0.72
C ASN A 229 -23.19 -11.10 0.32
N PHE A 230 -22.10 -11.11 -0.44
CA PHE A 230 -21.45 -12.35 -0.89
C PHE A 230 -21.16 -13.32 0.27
N PHE A 231 -20.58 -12.82 1.35
CA PHE A 231 -20.17 -13.62 2.50
C PHE A 231 -21.33 -14.13 3.36
N GLN A 232 -22.53 -13.59 3.20
CA GLN A 232 -23.72 -14.07 3.93
C GLN A 232 -24.06 -15.53 3.59
N LYS A 233 -23.65 -16.03 2.42
CA LYS A 233 -23.79 -17.45 2.03
C LYS A 233 -22.97 -18.38 2.92
N PHE A 234 -21.99 -17.87 3.65
CA PHE A 234 -21.04 -18.62 4.45
C PHE A 234 -21.14 -18.20 5.91
N GLY A 235 -22.06 -18.80 6.64
CA GLY A 235 -22.26 -18.55 8.07
C GLY A 235 -22.90 -17.19 8.41
N ASN A 236 -23.68 -16.57 7.51
CA ASN A 236 -24.28 -15.24 7.66
C ASN A 236 -23.25 -14.14 7.96
N ALA A 237 -22.05 -14.25 7.41
CA ALA A 237 -20.97 -13.32 7.62
C ALA A 237 -21.18 -12.01 6.84
N ASN A 238 -20.73 -10.88 7.39
CA ASN A 238 -20.70 -9.60 6.67
C ASN A 238 -19.39 -9.38 5.91
N THR A 239 -18.29 -9.91 6.45
CA THR A 239 -16.94 -9.82 5.87
C THR A 239 -16.32 -11.22 5.80
N PHE A 240 -15.24 -11.37 5.01
CA PHE A 240 -14.55 -12.66 4.98
C PHE A 240 -14.00 -13.07 6.36
N VAL A 241 -13.61 -12.12 7.21
CA VAL A 241 -13.12 -12.39 8.56
C VAL A 241 -14.23 -12.97 9.44
N ASP A 242 -15.48 -12.54 9.25
CA ASP A 242 -16.61 -13.07 10.00
C ASP A 242 -16.92 -14.53 9.62
N VAL A 243 -16.58 -14.95 8.38
CA VAL A 243 -16.72 -16.35 7.96
C VAL A 243 -15.95 -17.30 8.87
N PHE A 244 -14.77 -16.88 9.37
CA PHE A 244 -13.95 -17.69 10.27
C PHE A 244 -14.56 -17.88 11.68
N LYS A 245 -15.54 -17.07 12.04
CA LYS A 245 -16.26 -17.21 13.34
C LYS A 245 -17.29 -18.34 13.33
N THR A 246 -17.64 -18.85 12.15
CA THR A 246 -18.60 -19.96 12.01
C THR A 246 -17.84 -21.22 11.61
N LYS A 247 -17.96 -22.26 12.44
CA LYS A 247 -17.28 -23.54 12.23
C LYS A 247 -17.61 -24.14 10.86
N GLY A 248 -16.57 -24.54 10.13
CA GLY A 248 -16.68 -25.12 8.80
C GLY A 248 -17.01 -24.15 7.65
N ALA A 249 -17.47 -22.93 7.95
CA ALA A 249 -17.86 -21.97 6.92
C ALA A 249 -16.68 -21.51 6.03
N CYS A 250 -15.47 -21.45 6.59
CA CYS A 250 -14.28 -21.10 5.82
C CYS A 250 -13.99 -22.12 4.72
N LEU A 251 -14.17 -23.40 4.98
CA LEU A 251 -13.97 -24.44 3.97
C LEU A 251 -15.02 -24.37 2.86
N GLN A 252 -16.28 -24.09 3.21
CA GLN A 252 -17.33 -23.84 2.21
C GLN A 252 -17.02 -22.65 1.32
N LEU A 253 -16.47 -21.55 1.87
CA LEU A 253 -16.02 -20.41 1.12
C LEU A 253 -14.88 -20.79 0.15
N PHE A 254 -13.87 -21.51 0.63
CA PHE A 254 -12.75 -21.95 -0.18
C PHE A 254 -13.18 -22.90 -1.31
N ASP A 255 -14.07 -23.85 -1.01
CA ASP A 255 -14.64 -24.75 -2.03
C ASP A 255 -15.39 -23.96 -3.11
N TYR A 256 -16.16 -22.95 -2.70
CA TYR A 256 -16.88 -22.08 -3.62
C TYR A 256 -15.91 -21.28 -4.52
N LEU A 257 -14.87 -20.71 -3.94
CA LEU A 257 -13.87 -19.90 -4.69
C LEU A 257 -13.02 -20.76 -5.62
N SER A 258 -12.73 -22.00 -5.26
CA SER A 258 -11.95 -22.93 -6.09
C SER A 258 -12.76 -23.60 -7.19
N ASN A 259 -14.09 -23.54 -7.14
CA ASN A 259 -14.96 -24.17 -8.13
C ASN A 259 -14.78 -23.48 -9.50
N LYS A 260 -14.60 -24.31 -10.52
CA LYS A 260 -14.38 -23.87 -11.93
C LYS A 260 -15.58 -23.09 -12.50
N ASP A 261 -16.79 -23.43 -12.07
CA ASP A 261 -18.01 -22.78 -12.54
C ASP A 261 -18.30 -21.45 -11.81
N GLN A 262 -17.50 -21.08 -10.83
CA GLN A 262 -17.65 -19.86 -10.03
C GLN A 262 -16.46 -18.92 -10.25
N TYR A 263 -15.40 -19.04 -9.46
CA TYR A 263 -14.24 -18.15 -9.52
C TYR A 263 -13.00 -18.82 -10.11
N ASN A 264 -12.98 -20.14 -10.22
CA ASN A 264 -11.83 -20.93 -10.70
C ASN A 264 -10.50 -20.59 -9.99
N GLY A 265 -10.58 -20.22 -8.73
CA GLY A 265 -9.42 -19.80 -7.91
C GLY A 265 -8.67 -21.01 -7.36
N GLY A 266 -7.89 -21.70 -8.18
CA GLY A 266 -7.15 -22.92 -7.80
C GLY A 266 -6.27 -22.77 -6.55
N ILE A 267 -5.84 -21.54 -6.22
CA ILE A 267 -5.08 -21.25 -5.01
C ILE A 267 -5.85 -21.53 -3.72
N PHE A 268 -7.20 -21.48 -3.77
CA PHE A 268 -8.07 -21.75 -2.61
C PHE A 268 -8.38 -23.24 -2.45
N CYS A 269 -7.82 -24.13 -3.28
CA CYS A 269 -8.05 -25.57 -3.15
C CYS A 269 -7.42 -26.16 -1.89
N TRP A 270 -8.20 -26.99 -1.18
CA TRP A 270 -7.77 -27.83 -0.07
C TRP A 270 -7.96 -29.30 -0.47
N ASN A 271 -6.90 -29.94 -0.96
CA ASN A 271 -6.98 -31.29 -1.51
C ASN A 271 -6.66 -32.39 -0.49
N ASP A 272 -5.88 -32.06 0.55
CA ASP A 272 -5.55 -33.03 1.61
C ASP A 272 -6.71 -33.25 2.55
N LYS A 273 -7.06 -34.53 2.79
CA LYS A 273 -8.21 -34.91 3.61
C LYS A 273 -8.04 -34.52 5.08
N ASN A 274 -6.81 -34.58 5.61
CA ASN A 274 -6.54 -34.25 7.01
C ASN A 274 -6.61 -32.73 7.22
N GLU A 275 -6.08 -31.96 6.26
CA GLU A 275 -6.20 -30.48 6.28
C GLU A 275 -7.67 -30.05 6.24
N ARG A 276 -8.48 -30.67 5.37
CA ARG A 276 -9.93 -30.39 5.28
C ARG A 276 -10.65 -30.70 6.58
N ARG A 277 -10.41 -31.88 7.14
CA ARG A 277 -11.01 -32.28 8.41
C ARG A 277 -10.64 -31.33 9.54
N LEU A 278 -9.37 -30.92 9.61
CA LEU A 278 -8.94 -29.91 10.58
C LEU A 278 -9.72 -28.59 10.42
N LEU A 279 -9.88 -28.10 9.21
CA LEU A 279 -10.62 -26.86 8.94
C LEU A 279 -12.14 -26.97 9.19
N GLU A 280 -12.70 -28.16 9.08
CA GLU A 280 -14.10 -28.41 9.42
C GLU A 280 -14.32 -28.42 10.94
N GLU A 281 -13.34 -28.90 11.71
CA GLU A 281 -13.47 -29.16 13.15
C GLU A 281 -12.93 -28.02 14.01
N VAL A 282 -11.92 -27.26 13.54
CA VAL A 282 -11.24 -26.22 14.32
C VAL A 282 -12.13 -25.00 14.55
N ASP A 283 -12.03 -24.43 15.76
CA ASP A 283 -12.58 -23.10 16.04
C ASP A 283 -11.60 -22.02 15.59
N LEU A 284 -11.96 -21.30 14.53
CA LEU A 284 -11.17 -20.22 13.95
C LEU A 284 -11.51 -18.83 14.53
N THR A 285 -12.30 -18.75 15.60
CA THR A 285 -12.66 -17.47 16.22
C THR A 285 -11.43 -16.69 16.68
N GLN A 286 -10.43 -17.36 17.28
CA GLN A 286 -9.16 -16.72 17.66
C GLN A 286 -8.38 -16.25 16.44
N PHE A 287 -8.39 -16.99 15.35
CA PHE A 287 -7.78 -16.59 14.09
C PHE A 287 -8.46 -15.32 13.53
N ALA A 288 -9.80 -15.26 13.55
CA ALA A 288 -10.55 -14.07 13.15
C ALA A 288 -10.22 -12.85 14.03
N ILE A 289 -10.03 -13.04 15.33
CA ILE A 289 -9.63 -11.99 16.28
C ILE A 289 -8.23 -11.47 15.92
N PHE A 290 -7.26 -12.35 15.66
CA PHE A 290 -5.91 -11.93 15.24
C PHE A 290 -5.93 -11.17 13.93
N LEU A 291 -6.71 -11.61 12.95
CA LEU A 291 -6.87 -10.89 11.69
C LEU A 291 -7.53 -9.52 11.89
N SER A 292 -8.54 -9.42 12.74
CA SER A 292 -9.25 -8.17 13.00
C SER A 292 -8.50 -7.19 13.92
N GLY A 293 -7.38 -7.61 14.53
CA GLY A 293 -6.58 -6.77 15.43
C GLY A 293 -7.25 -6.44 16.77
N LYS A 294 -8.38 -7.05 17.07
CA LYS A 294 -9.14 -6.84 18.32
C LYS A 294 -8.59 -7.73 19.44
N LEU A 295 -7.34 -7.55 19.82
CA LEU A 295 -6.81 -8.14 21.06
C LEU A 295 -7.18 -7.23 22.24
N GLU A 296 -7.92 -7.74 23.19
CA GLU A 296 -8.49 -7.02 24.34
C GLU A 296 -7.48 -6.29 25.24
N LYS A 297 -6.19 -6.50 25.09
CA LYS A 297 -5.15 -5.95 25.99
C LYS A 297 -4.23 -4.89 25.41
N HIS A 298 -4.20 -4.69 24.11
CA HIS A 298 -3.44 -3.61 23.48
C HIS A 298 -4.27 -3.07 22.32
N SER A 299 -4.41 -1.76 22.26
CA SER A 299 -5.04 -1.01 21.16
C SER A 299 -4.23 -1.10 19.86
N GLN A 300 -3.93 -2.34 19.43
CA GLN A 300 -3.36 -2.59 18.14
C GLN A 300 -4.45 -2.39 17.09
N ILE A 301 -4.22 -1.44 16.18
CA ILE A 301 -5.05 -1.30 15.00
C ILE A 301 -4.98 -2.62 14.23
N SER A 302 -6.14 -3.09 13.79
CA SER A 302 -6.25 -4.18 12.83
C SER A 302 -5.31 -3.93 11.66
N ILE A 303 -4.60 -4.98 11.21
CA ILE A 303 -3.89 -4.91 9.92
C ILE A 303 -4.83 -4.38 8.84
N TRP A 304 -6.08 -4.83 8.84
CA TRP A 304 -7.07 -4.46 7.86
C TRP A 304 -7.49 -2.99 7.92
N ASP A 305 -7.37 -2.34 9.08
CA ASP A 305 -7.67 -0.90 9.22
C ASP A 305 -6.44 -0.03 8.87
N LYS A 306 -5.24 -0.58 9.07
CA LYS A 306 -3.99 0.11 8.77
C LYS A 306 -3.71 0.16 7.28
N TYR A 307 -3.93 -0.95 6.57
CA TYR A 307 -3.66 -1.07 5.15
C TYR A 307 -4.96 -0.99 4.36
N ASP A 308 -4.90 -0.31 3.22
CA ASP A 308 -5.99 -0.26 2.24
C ASP A 308 -5.57 -1.11 1.05
N PHE A 309 -6.07 -2.34 0.99
CA PHE A 309 -5.67 -3.33 -0.01
C PHE A 309 -6.10 -2.95 -1.43
N ASN A 310 -7.04 -2.02 -1.58
CA ASN A 310 -7.36 -1.48 -2.90
C ASN A 310 -6.19 -0.69 -3.50
N PHE A 311 -5.36 -0.08 -2.65
CA PHE A 311 -4.20 0.72 -3.06
C PHE A 311 -2.87 -0.03 -3.04
N ILE A 312 -2.82 -1.25 -2.51
CA ILE A 312 -1.62 -2.09 -2.52
C ILE A 312 -1.47 -2.72 -3.92
N PRO A 313 -0.30 -2.60 -4.59
CA PRO A 313 -0.03 -3.27 -5.85
C PRO A 313 -0.08 -4.80 -5.72
N ILE A 314 -0.55 -5.48 -6.78
CA ILE A 314 -0.64 -6.95 -6.79
C ILE A 314 0.73 -7.62 -6.66
N GLU A 315 1.77 -6.96 -7.16
CA GLU A 315 3.16 -7.41 -7.08
C GLU A 315 3.61 -7.56 -5.63
N LEU A 316 3.19 -6.64 -4.74
CA LEU A 316 3.50 -6.74 -3.31
C LEU A 316 2.76 -7.91 -2.65
N ILE A 317 1.53 -8.19 -3.05
CA ILE A 317 0.78 -9.36 -2.58
C ILE A 317 1.45 -10.65 -3.06
N SER A 318 1.91 -10.69 -4.32
CA SER A 318 2.66 -11.83 -4.88
C SER A 318 3.97 -12.08 -4.14
N ASN A 319 4.73 -11.04 -3.83
CA ASN A 319 5.98 -11.15 -3.06
C ASN A 319 5.74 -11.68 -1.64
N ILE A 320 4.66 -11.23 -0.99
CA ILE A 320 4.24 -11.77 0.32
C ILE A 320 3.95 -13.26 0.19
N TYR A 321 3.17 -13.64 -0.84
CA TYR A 321 2.85 -15.05 -1.10
C TYR A 321 4.13 -15.89 -1.28
N GLU A 322 5.08 -15.44 -2.08
CA GLU A 322 6.35 -16.15 -2.33
C GLU A 322 7.20 -16.26 -1.05
N GLU A 323 7.34 -15.18 -0.28
CA GLU A 323 8.13 -15.22 0.96
C GLU A 323 7.54 -16.19 1.98
N PHE A 324 6.22 -16.27 2.05
CA PHE A 324 5.54 -17.19 2.95
C PHE A 324 5.51 -18.62 2.40
N SER A 325 5.43 -18.84 1.08
CA SER A 325 5.40 -20.16 0.44
C SER A 325 6.79 -20.77 0.30
N GLY A 326 7.82 -20.00 -0.05
CA GLY A 326 9.20 -20.47 -0.22
C GLY A 326 9.81 -21.05 1.05
N LYS A 327 9.38 -20.59 2.23
CA LYS A 327 9.79 -21.17 3.53
C LYS A 327 9.14 -22.53 3.84
N MET A 328 8.08 -22.91 3.11
CA MET A 328 7.47 -24.24 3.21
C MET A 328 8.28 -25.30 2.48
N SER A 329 8.82 -25.00 1.29
CA SER A 329 9.60 -25.96 0.50
C SER A 329 10.93 -26.33 1.16
N LEU A 330 11.65 -25.35 1.71
CA LEU A 330 12.95 -25.56 2.37
C LEU A 330 12.85 -26.39 3.68
N LYS A 331 11.73 -26.32 4.41
CA LYS A 331 11.52 -27.17 5.60
C LYS A 331 11.15 -28.60 5.26
N ASN A 332 10.38 -28.81 4.21
CA ASN A 332 9.99 -30.16 3.79
C ASN A 332 11.18 -30.96 3.23
N GLU A 333 12.14 -30.32 2.55
CA GLU A 333 13.39 -30.96 2.11
C GLU A 333 14.31 -31.36 3.28
N ASN A 334 14.31 -30.60 4.37
CA ASN A 334 15.10 -30.92 5.56
C ASN A 334 14.46 -31.99 6.45
N MET A 335 13.13 -32.17 6.42
CA MET A 335 12.44 -33.25 7.13
C MET A 335 12.45 -34.59 6.37
N SER A 336 12.67 -34.59 5.06
CA SER A 336 12.79 -35.81 4.26
C SER A 336 14.22 -36.41 4.25
N LYS A 337 15.18 -35.72 4.89
CA LYS A 337 16.59 -36.14 4.99
C LYS A 337 17.01 -36.63 6.39
N THR A 338 16.06 -36.68 7.32
CA THR A 338 16.22 -37.36 8.62
C THR A 338 15.31 -38.56 8.70
#